data_47cf197d371538cad26508a4de6a3d32
#
_entry.id   47cf197d371538cad26508a4de6a3d32
#
_cell.length_a   1.000
_cell.length_b   1.000
_cell.length_c   1.000
_cell.angle_alpha   90.00
_cell.angle_beta   90.00
_cell.angle_gamma   90.00
#
_symmetry.space_group_name_H-M   'P 1'
#
loop_
_entity.id
_entity.type
_entity.pdbx_description
1 polymer ?
#
loop_
_entity_poly.entity_id
_entity_poly.type
_entity_poly.pdbx_seq_one_letter_code
_entity_poly.pdbx_strand_id
1 'polypeptide(L)'
;MIELAHPTFKINLTELHKPSVLLSELKRLRLQHHCYAFWVKNNNTDILMNIGMSTGRHVGDRLYRKVGNLPGWDKYQLTGVFGSDMKMVVELVEEKFNKDLKIHKDNVCLHIWDTNNLISPNFNSPTVEAEKKLFRDCKEKFGCIPAGNIQDPNDRNKSKIDKHHFSTLFFE
;
A
#
# COMPACT_ATOMS: atom_id res chain seq x y z
N MET A 1 22.40 4.78 -1.63
CA MET A 1 21.39 3.79 -1.18
C MET A 1 20.21 4.56 -0.63
N ILE A 2 18.99 4.27 -1.09
CA ILE A 2 17.78 4.93 -0.56
C ILE A 2 17.45 4.26 0.76
N GLU A 3 17.49 5.02 1.85
CA GLU A 3 17.15 4.53 3.19
C GLU A 3 15.69 4.89 3.49
N LEU A 4 14.86 3.89 3.75
CA LEU A 4 13.42 4.03 3.97
C LEU A 4 12.99 3.46 5.33
N ALA A 5 13.84 3.67 6.36
CA ALA A 5 13.63 3.06 7.67
C ALA A 5 12.26 3.38 8.30
N HIS A 6 11.76 4.60 8.14
CA HIS A 6 10.49 5.03 8.75
C HIS A 6 9.61 5.76 7.73
N PRO A 7 8.29 5.55 7.76
CA PRO A 7 7.37 6.34 6.94
C PRO A 7 7.37 7.80 7.39
N THR A 8 7.20 8.70 6.42
CA THR A 8 7.06 10.12 6.69
C THR A 8 5.75 10.41 7.43
N PHE A 9 4.70 9.67 7.06
CA PHE A 9 3.37 9.80 7.67
C PHE A 9 2.77 8.43 7.96
N LYS A 10 2.06 8.32 9.10
CA LYS A 10 1.20 7.19 9.45
C LYS A 10 -0.20 7.71 9.70
N ILE A 11 -1.19 7.13 9.04
CA ILE A 11 -2.58 7.55 9.11
C ILE A 11 -3.45 6.33 9.43
N ASN A 12 -4.15 6.36 10.56
CA ASN A 12 -5.22 5.42 10.83
C ASN A 12 -6.46 5.88 10.07
N LEU A 13 -6.99 5.05 9.17
CA LEU A 13 -8.10 5.47 8.32
C LEU A 13 -9.41 5.66 9.09
N THR A 14 -9.50 5.11 10.31
CA THR A 14 -10.62 5.40 11.23
C THR A 14 -10.72 6.90 11.60
N GLU A 15 -9.61 7.64 11.54
CA GLU A 15 -9.56 9.06 11.86
C GLU A 15 -10.09 9.94 10.71
N LEU A 16 -10.27 9.38 9.52
CA LEU A 16 -10.77 10.11 8.35
C LEU A 16 -12.29 10.03 8.25
N HIS A 17 -12.95 11.16 8.13
CA HIS A 17 -14.41 11.22 7.92
C HIS A 17 -14.81 10.80 6.51
N LYS A 18 -13.94 11.06 5.53
CA LYS A 18 -14.13 10.74 4.11
C LYS A 18 -12.79 10.67 3.39
N PRO A 19 -12.69 9.89 2.29
CA PRO A 19 -11.43 9.75 1.55
C PRO A 19 -10.87 11.07 0.99
N SER A 20 -11.72 12.03 0.68
CA SER A 20 -11.29 13.33 0.14
C SER A 20 -10.46 14.16 1.11
N VAL A 21 -10.53 13.92 2.42
CA VAL A 21 -9.66 14.56 3.41
C VAL A 21 -8.21 14.16 3.16
N LEU A 22 -7.95 12.87 2.90
CA LEU A 22 -6.61 12.40 2.53
C LEU A 22 -6.09 13.12 1.27
N LEU A 23 -6.92 13.21 0.23
CA LEU A 23 -6.52 13.89 -1.01
C LEU A 23 -6.15 15.35 -0.76
N SER A 24 -6.94 16.06 0.05
CA SER A 24 -6.66 17.45 0.42
C SER A 24 -5.33 17.59 1.16
N GLU A 25 -5.03 16.68 2.10
CA GLU A 25 -3.76 16.69 2.82
C GLU A 25 -2.56 16.38 1.92
N LEU A 26 -2.67 15.39 1.03
CA LEU A 26 -1.61 15.07 0.08
C LEU A 26 -1.29 16.27 -0.85
N LYS A 27 -2.32 16.98 -1.29
CA LYS A 27 -2.16 18.21 -2.10
C LYS A 27 -1.53 19.32 -1.29
N ARG A 28 -2.00 19.55 -0.05
CA ARG A 28 -1.44 20.56 0.85
C ARG A 28 0.04 20.34 1.14
N LEU A 29 0.43 19.08 1.34
CA LEU A 29 1.81 18.66 1.58
C LEU A 29 2.64 18.54 0.30
N ARG A 30 2.04 18.74 -0.87
CA ARG A 30 2.68 18.59 -2.19
C ARG A 30 3.35 17.24 -2.40
N LEU A 31 2.74 16.17 -1.89
CA LEU A 31 3.24 14.79 -1.99
C LEU A 31 2.97 14.21 -3.38
N GLN A 32 3.58 14.78 -4.41
CA GLN A 32 3.44 14.32 -5.78
C GLN A 32 4.08 12.96 -6.01
N HIS A 33 5.26 12.75 -5.44
CA HIS A 33 6.01 11.49 -5.53
C HIS A 33 6.07 10.84 -4.16
N HIS A 34 5.46 9.66 -4.02
CA HIS A 34 5.45 8.95 -2.76
C HIS A 34 5.29 7.45 -2.95
N CYS A 35 5.80 6.69 -1.99
CA CYS A 35 5.43 5.30 -1.79
C CYS A 35 4.41 5.19 -0.66
N TYR A 36 3.63 4.12 -0.67
CA TYR A 36 2.66 3.85 0.39
C TYR A 36 2.57 2.36 0.69
N ALA A 37 2.15 2.06 1.91
CA ALA A 37 1.84 0.70 2.35
C ALA A 37 0.55 0.71 3.16
N PHE A 38 -0.33 -0.26 2.86
CA PHE A 38 -1.55 -0.52 3.63
C PHE A 38 -1.30 -1.66 4.60
N TRP A 39 -1.58 -1.41 5.87
CA TRP A 39 -1.51 -2.39 6.94
C TRP A 39 -2.90 -2.64 7.51
N VAL A 40 -3.24 -3.90 7.69
CA VAL A 40 -4.50 -4.31 8.34
C VAL A 40 -4.19 -4.76 9.75
N LYS A 41 -4.85 -4.14 10.73
CA LYS A 41 -4.80 -4.59 12.11
C LYS A 41 -5.76 -5.75 12.31
N ASN A 42 -5.25 -6.87 12.80
CA ASN A 42 -6.02 -8.06 13.11
C ASN A 42 -5.60 -8.60 14.48
N ASN A 43 -6.38 -8.32 15.50
CA ASN A 43 -6.05 -8.62 16.89
C ASN A 43 -4.69 -8.03 17.30
N ASN A 44 -3.72 -8.87 17.65
CA ASN A 44 -2.38 -8.45 18.07
C ASN A 44 -1.35 -8.46 16.93
N THR A 45 -1.80 -8.68 15.68
CA THR A 45 -0.92 -8.78 14.53
C THR A 45 -1.29 -7.75 13.46
N ASP A 46 -0.27 -7.18 12.81
CA ASP A 46 -0.45 -6.30 11.66
C ASP A 46 -0.09 -7.07 10.39
N ILE A 47 -0.95 -7.00 9.39
CA ILE A 47 -0.77 -7.66 8.10
C ILE A 47 -0.45 -6.61 7.06
N LEU A 48 0.70 -6.73 6.41
CA LEU A 48 1.04 -5.88 5.27
C LEU A 48 0.23 -6.31 4.05
N MET A 49 -0.76 -5.50 3.74
CA MET A 49 -1.71 -5.80 2.68
C MET A 49 -1.18 -5.46 1.29
N ASN A 50 -0.64 -4.26 1.11
CA ASN A 50 -0.24 -3.77 -0.20
C ASN A 50 0.85 -2.71 -0.08
N ILE A 51 1.83 -2.74 -0.99
CA ILE A 51 2.78 -1.66 -1.24
C ILE A 51 2.54 -1.12 -2.64
N GLY A 52 2.70 0.17 -2.81
CA GLY A 52 2.63 0.83 -4.10
C GLY A 52 3.30 2.20 -4.09
N MET A 53 3.29 2.84 -5.26
CA MET A 53 3.85 4.16 -5.46
C MET A 53 2.94 5.06 -6.28
N SER A 54 3.17 6.35 -6.21
CA SER A 54 2.55 7.35 -7.06
C SER A 54 3.61 8.32 -7.57
N THR A 55 3.67 8.47 -8.89
CA THR A 55 4.53 9.42 -9.60
C THR A 55 3.70 10.29 -10.56
N GLY A 56 2.38 10.28 -10.40
CA GLY A 56 1.45 10.84 -11.37
C GLY A 56 1.41 12.36 -11.38
N ARG A 57 0.88 12.91 -12.47
CA ARG A 57 0.63 14.36 -12.63
C ARG A 57 -0.38 14.90 -11.62
N HIS A 58 -1.23 14.03 -11.09
CA HIS A 58 -2.29 14.38 -10.15
C HIS A 58 -1.91 13.93 -8.74
N VAL A 59 -1.52 14.89 -7.92
CA VAL A 59 -1.10 14.65 -6.54
C VAL A 59 -2.16 13.86 -5.77
N GLY A 60 -1.78 12.68 -5.31
CA GLY A 60 -2.60 11.85 -4.44
C GLY A 60 -3.79 11.13 -5.07
N ASP A 61 -4.09 11.33 -6.35
CA ASP A 61 -5.29 10.77 -6.99
C ASP A 61 -5.32 9.23 -6.93
N ARG A 62 -4.20 8.57 -7.21
CA ARG A 62 -4.10 7.11 -7.14
C ARG A 62 -4.35 6.57 -5.73
N LEU A 63 -3.71 7.18 -4.74
CA LEU A 63 -3.84 6.76 -3.34
C LEU A 63 -5.26 7.05 -2.81
N TYR A 64 -5.81 8.20 -3.13
CA TYR A 64 -7.18 8.59 -2.80
C TYR A 64 -8.20 7.57 -3.33
N ARG A 65 -8.05 7.13 -4.60
CA ARG A 65 -8.94 6.14 -5.20
C ARG A 65 -8.81 4.77 -4.54
N LYS A 66 -7.60 4.36 -4.18
CA LYS A 66 -7.38 3.12 -3.45
C LYS A 66 -8.03 3.16 -2.06
N VAL A 67 -7.81 4.23 -1.32
CA VAL A 67 -8.43 4.41 0.01
C VAL A 67 -9.96 4.43 -0.09
N GLY A 68 -10.52 5.17 -1.05
CA GLY A 68 -11.96 5.28 -1.25
C GLY A 68 -12.66 3.98 -1.64
N ASN A 69 -11.91 2.98 -2.09
CA ASN A 69 -12.46 1.66 -2.43
C ASN A 69 -12.29 0.60 -1.34
N LEU A 70 -11.74 0.98 -0.18
CA LEU A 70 -11.79 0.13 1.00
C LEU A 70 -13.22 0.02 1.52
N PRO A 71 -13.62 -1.13 2.07
CA PRO A 71 -14.91 -1.27 2.75
C PRO A 71 -15.05 -0.32 3.95
N GLY A 72 -16.26 0.12 4.22
CA GLY A 72 -16.59 0.94 5.38
C GLY A 72 -16.82 2.43 5.11
N TRP A 73 -16.69 2.88 3.87
CA TRP A 73 -17.10 4.24 3.48
C TRP A 73 -18.56 4.24 3.02
N ASP A 74 -19.38 5.09 3.64
CA ASP A 74 -20.75 5.32 3.18
C ASP A 74 -20.72 6.03 1.81
N LYS A 75 -21.29 5.40 0.79
CA LYS A 75 -21.50 5.96 -0.55
C LYS A 75 -20.25 6.20 -1.42
N TYR A 76 -19.11 5.56 -1.16
CA TYR A 76 -17.98 5.66 -2.06
C TYR A 76 -17.80 4.43 -2.93
N GLN A 77 -18.09 4.61 -4.20
CA GLN A 77 -17.54 3.79 -5.27
C GLN A 77 -16.82 4.73 -6.22
N LEU A 78 -15.54 4.94 -5.98
CA LEU A 78 -14.72 5.67 -6.92
C LEU A 78 -14.51 4.77 -8.14
N THR A 79 -15.17 5.13 -9.23
CA THR A 79 -15.04 4.45 -10.51
C THR A 79 -13.66 4.71 -11.08
N GLY A 80 -13.07 3.71 -11.73
CA GLY A 80 -11.77 3.82 -12.40
C GLY A 80 -10.86 2.64 -12.10
N VAL A 81 -9.81 2.51 -12.90
CA VAL A 81 -8.86 1.38 -12.85
C VAL A 81 -8.25 1.20 -11.45
N PHE A 82 -7.83 2.29 -10.81
CA PHE A 82 -7.20 2.22 -9.49
C PHE A 82 -8.16 1.86 -8.35
N GLY A 83 -9.44 2.12 -8.52
CA GLY A 83 -10.45 1.72 -7.56
C GLY A 83 -10.74 0.22 -7.60
N SER A 84 -10.86 -0.35 -8.80
CA SER A 84 -11.06 -1.79 -8.98
C SER A 84 -9.85 -2.58 -8.46
N ASP A 85 -8.64 -2.08 -8.61
CA ASP A 85 -7.44 -2.70 -8.08
C ASP A 85 -7.51 -2.91 -6.55
N MET A 86 -7.97 -1.92 -5.80
CA MET A 86 -8.07 -2.06 -4.35
C MET A 86 -9.15 -3.07 -3.93
N LYS A 87 -10.27 -3.15 -4.64
CA LYS A 87 -11.27 -4.20 -4.39
C LYS A 87 -10.67 -5.59 -4.58
N MET A 88 -9.93 -5.79 -5.66
CA MET A 88 -9.23 -7.06 -5.92
C MET A 88 -8.21 -7.36 -4.82
N VAL A 89 -7.46 -6.36 -4.34
CA VAL A 89 -6.50 -6.52 -3.24
C VAL A 89 -7.22 -6.98 -1.97
N VAL A 90 -8.33 -6.34 -1.60
CA VAL A 90 -9.13 -6.71 -0.42
C VAL A 90 -9.63 -8.16 -0.53
N GLU A 91 -10.26 -8.51 -1.64
CA GLU A 91 -10.78 -9.86 -1.89
C GLU A 91 -9.66 -10.91 -1.82
N LEU A 92 -8.52 -10.63 -2.44
CA LEU A 92 -7.36 -11.52 -2.45
C LEU A 92 -6.80 -11.74 -1.04
N VAL A 93 -6.67 -10.70 -0.24
CA VAL A 93 -6.15 -10.79 1.13
C VAL A 93 -7.13 -11.55 2.03
N GLU A 94 -8.42 -11.22 1.97
CA GLU A 94 -9.45 -11.91 2.75
C GLU A 94 -9.55 -13.41 2.37
N GLU A 95 -9.42 -13.74 1.09
CA GLU A 95 -9.38 -15.14 0.63
C GLU A 95 -8.18 -15.89 1.20
N LYS A 96 -6.99 -15.27 1.19
CA LYS A 96 -5.75 -15.87 1.70
C LYS A 96 -5.81 -16.17 3.19
N PHE A 97 -6.52 -15.36 3.95
CA PHE A 97 -6.73 -15.54 5.40
C PHE A 97 -8.02 -16.31 5.71
N ASN A 98 -8.52 -17.14 4.78
CA ASN A 98 -9.71 -18.01 4.93
C ASN A 98 -10.98 -17.24 5.35
N LYS A 99 -11.07 -15.98 4.97
CA LYS A 99 -12.17 -15.07 5.31
C LYS A 99 -12.36 -14.80 6.81
N ASP A 100 -11.45 -15.24 7.66
CA ASP A 100 -11.45 -14.87 9.08
C ASP A 100 -11.06 -13.41 9.28
N LEU A 101 -10.24 -12.89 8.37
CA LEU A 101 -9.88 -11.48 8.30
C LEU A 101 -10.96 -10.72 7.53
N LYS A 102 -11.53 -9.69 8.14
CA LYS A 102 -12.40 -8.71 7.48
C LYS A 102 -11.70 -7.38 7.39
N ILE A 103 -11.47 -6.94 6.17
CA ILE A 103 -10.84 -5.64 5.90
C ILE A 103 -11.91 -4.56 5.88
N HIS A 104 -11.70 -3.56 6.72
CA HIS A 104 -12.56 -2.39 6.85
C HIS A 104 -11.68 -1.17 7.11
N LYS A 105 -12.08 0.02 6.65
CA LYS A 105 -11.29 1.24 6.85
C LYS A 105 -10.83 1.45 8.30
N ASP A 106 -11.63 1.01 9.26
CA ASP A 106 -11.36 1.20 10.69
C ASP A 106 -10.26 0.30 11.24
N ASN A 107 -9.88 -0.76 10.51
CA ASN A 107 -8.74 -1.60 10.87
C ASN A 107 -7.55 -1.43 9.90
N VAL A 108 -7.56 -0.40 9.07
CA VAL A 108 -6.48 -0.13 8.12
C VAL A 108 -5.66 1.08 8.55
N CYS A 109 -4.35 0.89 8.57
CA CYS A 109 -3.35 1.95 8.73
C CYS A 109 -2.59 2.15 7.42
N LEU A 110 -2.41 3.39 7.02
CA LEU A 110 -1.68 3.79 5.83
C LEU A 110 -0.33 4.39 6.23
N HIS A 111 0.75 3.84 5.70
CA HIS A 111 2.08 4.41 5.79
C HIS A 111 2.42 5.10 4.47
N ILE A 112 3.00 6.29 4.53
CA ILE A 112 3.41 7.06 3.35
C ILE A 112 4.85 7.51 3.52
N TRP A 113 5.65 7.33 2.47
CA TRP A 113 7.02 7.83 2.35
C TRP A 113 7.06 8.92 1.28
N ASP A 114 7.42 10.13 1.67
CA ASP A 114 7.70 11.21 0.71
C ASP A 114 8.98 10.91 -0.04
N THR A 115 8.91 10.85 -1.36
CA THR A 115 10.05 10.58 -2.23
C THR A 115 10.43 11.76 -3.11
N ASN A 116 9.81 12.94 -2.92
CA ASN A 116 10.09 14.12 -3.73
C ASN A 116 11.56 14.57 -3.68
N ASN A 117 12.19 14.42 -2.52
CA ASN A 117 13.53 14.89 -2.28
C ASN A 117 14.59 13.76 -2.26
N LEU A 118 14.20 12.53 -2.59
CA LEU A 118 15.14 11.43 -2.69
C LEU A 118 16.01 11.56 -3.94
N ILE A 119 17.29 11.28 -3.76
CA ILE A 119 18.27 11.22 -4.86
C ILE A 119 18.50 9.74 -5.17
N SER A 120 18.24 9.36 -6.41
CA SER A 120 18.58 8.02 -6.89
C SER A 120 20.01 8.06 -7.47
N PRO A 121 20.90 7.14 -7.08
CA PRO A 121 22.23 7.02 -7.68
C PRO A 121 22.16 6.47 -9.12
N ASN A 122 21.05 5.95 -9.52
CA ASN A 122 20.77 5.41 -10.85
C ASN A 122 19.85 6.36 -11.63
N PHE A 123 19.80 6.21 -12.96
CA PHE A 123 18.91 7.01 -13.85
C PHE A 123 17.41 6.72 -13.65
N ASN A 124 17.08 5.82 -12.72
CA ASN A 124 15.69 5.49 -12.40
C ASN A 124 15.04 6.56 -11.52
N SER A 125 13.72 6.65 -11.59
CA SER A 125 12.95 7.49 -10.67
C SER A 125 13.22 7.09 -9.21
N PRO A 126 13.54 8.04 -8.32
CA PRO A 126 13.74 7.77 -6.89
C PRO A 126 12.56 7.04 -6.26
N THR A 127 11.33 7.34 -6.68
CA THR A 127 10.11 6.69 -6.20
C THR A 127 10.05 5.22 -6.59
N VAL A 128 10.46 4.87 -7.81
CA VAL A 128 10.56 3.48 -8.28
C VAL A 128 11.58 2.70 -7.45
N GLU A 129 12.75 3.29 -7.20
CA GLU A 129 13.78 2.65 -6.38
C GLU A 129 13.35 2.50 -4.91
N ALA A 130 12.60 3.48 -4.39
CA ALA A 130 12.02 3.41 -3.06
C ALA A 130 10.98 2.27 -2.95
N GLU A 131 10.08 2.14 -3.92
CA GLU A 131 9.13 1.02 -3.97
C GLU A 131 9.86 -0.33 -3.99
N LYS A 132 10.85 -0.48 -4.86
CA LYS A 132 11.66 -1.70 -4.94
C LYS A 132 12.35 -2.03 -3.62
N LYS A 133 12.85 -1.01 -2.92
CA LYS A 133 13.46 -1.21 -1.60
C LYS A 133 12.44 -1.69 -0.57
N LEU A 134 11.24 -1.09 -0.52
CA LEU A 134 10.19 -1.54 0.39
C LEU A 134 9.81 -3.00 0.16
N PHE A 135 9.76 -3.46 -1.09
CA PHE A 135 9.54 -4.88 -1.39
C PHE A 135 10.70 -5.77 -0.94
N ARG A 136 11.96 -5.33 -1.11
CA ARG A 136 13.13 -6.09 -0.61
C ARG A 136 13.09 -6.20 0.90
N ASP A 137 12.83 -5.09 1.60
CA ASP A 137 12.74 -5.06 3.06
C ASP A 137 11.59 -5.96 3.56
N CYS A 138 10.47 -5.99 2.86
CA CYS A 138 9.37 -6.91 3.13
C CYS A 138 9.81 -8.38 2.99
N LYS A 139 10.46 -8.73 1.90
CA LYS A 139 10.96 -10.10 1.67
C LYS A 139 12.02 -10.51 2.69
N GLU A 140 12.93 -9.60 3.05
CA GLU A 140 13.96 -9.85 4.05
C GLU A 140 13.35 -10.09 5.43
N LYS A 141 12.38 -9.27 5.82
CA LYS A 141 11.75 -9.36 7.14
C LYS A 141 10.75 -10.51 7.25
N PHE A 142 10.00 -10.78 6.19
CA PHE A 142 8.83 -11.67 6.24
C PHE A 142 8.91 -12.89 5.31
N GLY A 143 9.95 -12.98 4.49
CA GLY A 143 10.14 -14.06 3.54
C GLY A 143 9.27 -14.00 2.28
N CYS A 144 8.44 -12.97 2.12
CA CYS A 144 7.48 -12.86 1.03
C CYS A 144 7.15 -11.40 0.70
N ILE A 145 6.42 -11.19 -0.40
CA ILE A 145 5.86 -9.88 -0.74
C ILE A 145 4.51 -9.66 -0.03
N PRO A 146 3.99 -8.41 0.01
CA PRO A 146 2.71 -8.13 0.65
C PRO A 146 1.58 -8.99 0.08
N ALA A 147 0.63 -9.37 0.95
CA ALA A 147 -0.41 -10.35 0.65
C ALA A 147 -1.31 -9.97 -0.55
N GLY A 148 -1.53 -8.70 -0.78
CA GLY A 148 -2.35 -8.17 -1.89
C GLY A 148 -1.57 -7.76 -3.13
N ASN A 149 -0.24 -7.89 -3.14
CA ASN A 149 0.55 -7.64 -4.33
C ASN A 149 0.67 -8.92 -5.16
N ILE A 150 0.43 -8.81 -6.46
CA ILE A 150 0.52 -9.94 -7.39
C ILE A 150 1.94 -10.09 -7.93
N GLN A 151 2.69 -8.99 -8.01
CA GLN A 151 4.01 -8.93 -8.63
C GLN A 151 5.01 -8.20 -7.76
N ASP A 152 6.23 -8.74 -7.70
CA ASP A 152 7.40 -8.09 -7.12
C ASP A 152 8.05 -7.19 -8.19
N PRO A 153 8.22 -5.89 -7.95
CA PRO A 153 8.88 -5.00 -8.91
C PRO A 153 10.37 -5.31 -9.11
N ASN A 154 10.99 -6.08 -8.22
CA ASN A 154 12.37 -6.54 -8.36
C ASN A 154 12.51 -7.81 -9.24
N ASP A 155 11.41 -8.52 -9.47
CA ASP A 155 11.41 -9.80 -10.21
C ASP A 155 10.33 -9.81 -11.28
N ARG A 156 10.55 -9.05 -12.35
CA ARG A 156 9.59 -8.90 -13.45
C ARG A 156 9.33 -10.17 -14.24
N ASN A 157 10.22 -11.17 -14.13
CA ASN A 157 10.15 -12.39 -14.90
C ASN A 157 9.35 -13.53 -14.23
N LYS A 158 9.00 -13.40 -12.97
CA LYS A 158 8.21 -14.37 -12.21
C LYS A 158 6.81 -13.85 -11.97
N SER A 159 5.91 -14.16 -12.88
CA SER A 159 4.55 -13.63 -12.92
C SER A 159 3.55 -14.30 -11.99
N LYS A 160 3.91 -15.32 -11.21
CA LYS A 160 2.98 -16.00 -10.30
C LYS A 160 3.69 -16.39 -9.01
N ILE A 161 3.30 -15.72 -7.95
CA ILE A 161 3.69 -16.09 -6.60
C ILE A 161 2.84 -17.27 -6.18
N ASP A 162 3.53 -18.32 -5.72
CA ASP A 162 2.91 -19.53 -5.25
C ASP A 162 2.02 -19.22 -4.03
N LYS A 163 0.77 -19.66 -4.10
CA LYS A 163 -0.25 -19.42 -3.05
C LYS A 163 0.16 -19.94 -1.66
N HIS A 164 1.13 -20.85 -1.60
CA HIS A 164 1.57 -21.47 -0.35
C HIS A 164 2.46 -20.61 0.54
N HIS A 165 3.03 -19.51 0.03
CA HIS A 165 3.91 -18.64 0.83
C HIS A 165 3.20 -17.63 1.73
N PHE A 166 1.88 -17.54 1.68
CA PHE A 166 1.12 -16.49 2.37
C PHE A 166 0.63 -16.83 3.76
N SER A 167 0.77 -18.10 4.19
CA SER A 167 0.35 -18.54 5.53
C SER A 167 1.25 -18.08 6.67
N THR A 168 2.39 -17.46 6.36
CA THR A 168 3.40 -17.03 7.34
C THR A 168 3.53 -15.51 7.46
N LEU A 169 2.60 -14.74 6.89
CA LEU A 169 2.59 -13.28 6.97
C LEU A 169 2.00 -12.71 8.27
N PHE A 170 1.99 -13.51 9.31
CA PHE A 170 1.64 -13.02 10.63
C PHE A 170 2.88 -12.37 11.26
N PHE A 171 2.76 -11.12 11.62
CA PHE A 171 3.76 -10.40 12.37
C PHE A 171 3.48 -10.59 13.85
N GLU A 172 4.41 -11.21 14.54
CA GLU A 172 4.44 -11.16 15.97
C GLU A 172 4.91 -9.79 16.49
#